data_6ebcf1c0d5a3160eedfc8c40a638ecff
#
_entry.id   6ebcf1c0d5a3160eedfc8c40a638ecff
#
_cell.length_a   1.000
_cell.length_b   1.000
_cell.length_c   1.000
_cell.angle_alpha   90.00
_cell.angle_beta   90.00
_cell.angle_gamma   90.00
#
_symmetry.space_group_name_H-M   'P 1'
#
loop_
_entity.id
_entity.type
_entity.pdbx_description
1 polymer ?
#
loop_
_entity_poly.entity_id
_entity_poly.type
_entity_poly.pdbx_seq_one_letter_code
_entity_poly.pdbx_strand_id
1 'polypeptide(L)'
;MDHPLSFLLDLSAPGDGVSLGDHLAAHVTDNGRVKTLLDCLPSTNKRALISPDLSRPPLTHRMLKQFVASFTLPNSPHIKPLEQNNRVMMALPTGPENALALLCIACYFSCAPVNASCTAEELRDDSLRLGARAVISTVDSIERLELDRLYREHG
;
A
#
# COMPACT_ATOMS: atom_id res chain seq x y z
N MET A 1 11.96 8.56 19.11
CA MET A 1 10.75 7.72 19.04
C MET A 1 10.55 7.39 17.57
N ASP A 2 11.04 6.24 17.18
CA ASP A 2 10.95 5.78 15.80
C ASP A 2 9.51 5.43 15.49
N HIS A 3 8.98 6.01 14.44
CA HIS A 3 7.56 5.93 14.08
C HIS A 3 7.25 4.53 13.51
N PRO A 4 6.16 3.84 13.92
CA PRO A 4 5.80 2.51 13.41
C PRO A 4 5.58 2.44 11.89
N LEU A 5 5.53 3.58 11.21
CA LEU A 5 5.44 3.67 9.75
C LEU A 5 6.78 3.83 9.04
N SER A 6 7.91 3.85 9.74
CA SER A 6 9.22 3.92 9.08
C SER A 6 9.42 2.76 8.10
N PHE A 7 8.77 1.63 8.33
CA PHE A 7 8.79 0.48 7.42
C PHE A 7 7.98 0.70 6.11
N LEU A 8 6.90 1.50 6.18
CA LEU A 8 6.11 1.88 4.99
C LEU A 8 6.63 3.14 4.30
N LEU A 9 7.50 3.92 4.96
CA LEU A 9 7.89 5.26 4.55
C LEU A 9 9.41 5.47 4.47
N ASP A 10 10.24 4.43 4.47
CA ASP A 10 11.63 4.60 4.05
C ASP A 10 11.69 4.78 2.52
N LEU A 11 11.15 5.92 2.11
CA LEU A 11 11.16 6.41 0.73
C LEU A 11 12.50 7.03 0.35
N SER A 12 13.51 6.93 1.21
CA SER A 12 14.85 7.51 0.97
C SER A 12 15.80 6.57 0.23
N ALA A 13 15.44 5.30 0.04
CA ALA A 13 16.24 4.41 -0.80
C ALA A 13 15.85 4.62 -2.26
N PRO A 14 16.76 5.10 -3.12
CA PRO A 14 16.56 5.03 -4.56
C PRO A 14 16.58 3.55 -4.94
N GLY A 15 15.40 2.95 -5.04
CA GLY A 15 15.27 1.64 -5.64
C GLY A 15 15.59 1.78 -7.12
N ASP A 16 16.52 0.98 -7.63
CA ASP A 16 16.82 0.84 -9.07
C ASP A 16 15.65 0.19 -9.84
N GLY A 17 14.44 0.39 -9.37
CA GLY A 17 13.21 -0.10 -9.97
C GLY A 17 12.55 0.97 -10.82
N VAL A 18 12.17 0.61 -12.02
CA VAL A 18 11.26 1.39 -12.86
C VAL A 18 10.08 1.85 -12.01
N SER A 19 9.83 3.16 -11.94
CA SER A 19 8.77 3.68 -11.10
C SER A 19 7.42 3.14 -11.57
N LEU A 20 6.51 2.90 -10.64
CA LEU A 20 5.14 2.48 -10.98
C LEU A 20 4.44 3.47 -11.92
N GLY A 21 4.83 4.75 -11.86
CA GLY A 21 4.39 5.76 -12.81
C GLY A 21 4.80 5.44 -14.26
N ASP A 22 5.98 4.88 -14.48
CA ASP A 22 6.46 4.51 -15.81
C ASP A 22 5.71 3.27 -16.34
N HIS A 23 5.39 2.31 -15.49
CA HIS A 23 4.52 1.18 -15.86
C HIS A 23 3.11 1.62 -16.24
N LEU A 24 2.56 2.61 -15.53
CA LEU A 24 1.23 3.16 -15.85
C LEU A 24 1.22 3.99 -17.13
N ALA A 25 2.29 4.71 -17.44
CA ALA A 25 2.41 5.46 -18.69
C ALA A 25 2.27 4.54 -19.91
N ALA A 26 2.74 3.30 -19.82
CA ALA A 26 2.59 2.28 -20.87
C ALA A 26 1.14 1.78 -21.06
N HIS A 27 0.26 2.01 -20.08
CA HIS A 27 -1.16 1.60 -20.13
C HIS A 27 -2.14 2.74 -20.42
N VAL A 28 -1.67 3.96 -20.70
CA VAL A 28 -2.54 5.08 -21.13
C VAL A 28 -3.05 4.81 -22.55
N THR A 29 -4.36 4.65 -22.75
CA THR A 29 -4.97 4.61 -24.09
C THR A 29 -5.11 6.04 -24.62
N ASP A 30 -5.00 6.21 -25.93
CA ASP A 30 -5.10 7.49 -26.67
C ASP A 30 -6.41 8.30 -26.46
N ASN A 31 -7.39 7.75 -25.74
CA ASN A 31 -8.74 8.31 -25.65
C ASN A 31 -9.05 9.07 -24.35
N GLY A 32 -8.05 9.39 -23.51
CA GLY A 32 -8.25 10.22 -22.30
C GLY A 32 -9.20 9.62 -21.24
N ARG A 33 -9.51 8.32 -21.33
CA ARG A 33 -10.39 7.65 -20.36
C ARG A 33 -9.62 7.35 -19.07
N VAL A 34 -10.26 7.63 -17.93
CA VAL A 34 -9.80 7.20 -16.61
C VAL A 34 -9.60 5.69 -16.61
N LYS A 35 -8.42 5.22 -16.23
CA LYS A 35 -8.06 3.80 -16.25
C LYS A 35 -7.80 3.21 -14.88
N THR A 36 -7.26 4.04 -13.99
CA THR A 36 -6.87 3.64 -12.65
C THR A 36 -7.42 4.62 -11.63
N LEU A 37 -7.44 4.19 -10.37
CA LEU A 37 -7.80 5.08 -9.26
C LEU A 37 -6.86 6.29 -9.18
N LEU A 38 -5.60 6.14 -9.60
CA LEU A 38 -4.63 7.25 -9.65
C LEU A 38 -5.09 8.39 -10.58
N ASP A 39 -5.74 8.06 -11.70
CA ASP A 39 -6.26 9.05 -12.66
C ASP A 39 -7.37 9.89 -12.05
N CYS A 40 -8.11 9.32 -11.10
CA CYS A 40 -9.18 10.00 -10.36
C CYS A 40 -8.65 10.96 -9.27
N LEU A 41 -7.38 10.83 -8.86
CA LEU A 41 -6.83 11.68 -7.82
C LEU A 41 -6.57 13.12 -8.34
N PRO A 42 -7.15 14.15 -7.70
CA PRO A 42 -6.93 15.53 -8.14
C PRO A 42 -5.51 15.99 -7.84
N SER A 43 -5.02 16.97 -8.62
CA SER A 43 -3.68 17.57 -8.44
C SER A 43 -3.78 19.00 -7.89
N THR A 44 -4.55 19.20 -6.83
CA THR A 44 -4.75 20.51 -6.20
C THR A 44 -3.91 20.66 -4.92
N ASN A 45 -3.71 21.89 -4.47
CA ASN A 45 -3.05 22.18 -3.19
C ASN A 45 -4.04 22.15 -2.00
N LYS A 46 -5.30 21.74 -2.20
CA LYS A 46 -6.24 21.53 -1.11
C LYS A 46 -5.81 20.33 -0.26
N ARG A 47 -6.16 20.38 1.03
CA ARG A 47 -5.89 19.28 1.97
C ARG A 47 -6.65 18.02 1.55
N ALA A 48 -5.96 16.90 1.49
CA ALA A 48 -6.51 15.60 1.14
C ALA A 48 -6.60 14.66 2.35
N LEU A 49 -5.53 14.61 3.15
CA LEU A 49 -5.45 13.82 4.38
C LEU A 49 -4.98 14.69 5.52
N ILE A 50 -5.64 14.55 6.65
CA ILE A 50 -5.33 15.28 7.89
C ILE A 50 -5.12 14.21 8.98
N SER A 51 -3.96 14.25 9.64
CA SER A 51 -3.71 13.43 10.82
C SER A 51 -4.42 14.01 12.04
N PRO A 52 -4.96 13.19 12.95
CA PRO A 52 -5.37 13.65 14.27
C PRO A 52 -4.21 14.26 15.07
N ASP A 53 -2.99 13.82 14.80
CA ASP A 53 -1.78 14.41 15.35
C ASP A 53 -1.47 15.73 14.62
N LEU A 54 -1.75 16.83 15.29
CA LEU A 54 -1.56 18.18 14.75
C LEU A 54 -0.11 18.56 14.51
N SER A 55 0.85 17.81 15.03
CA SER A 55 2.28 18.01 14.75
C SER A 55 2.65 17.63 13.31
N ARG A 56 1.81 16.84 12.65
CA ARG A 56 2.02 16.40 11.27
C ARG A 56 1.31 17.32 10.28
N PRO A 57 2.03 17.83 9.29
CA PRO A 57 1.39 18.65 8.27
C PRO A 57 0.39 17.82 7.46
N PRO A 58 -0.75 18.41 7.05
CA PRO A 58 -1.70 17.72 6.19
C PRO A 58 -1.10 17.46 4.81
N LEU A 59 -1.40 16.29 4.23
CA LEU A 59 -1.08 16.01 2.84
C LEU A 59 -2.08 16.74 1.93
N THR A 60 -1.56 17.45 0.92
CA THR A 60 -2.39 17.99 -0.15
C THR A 60 -2.72 16.91 -1.18
N HIS A 61 -3.75 17.13 -2.02
CA HIS A 61 -4.05 16.20 -3.11
C HIS A 61 -2.87 16.02 -4.07
N ARG A 62 -2.10 17.09 -4.34
CA ARG A 62 -0.90 16.98 -5.17
C ARG A 62 0.15 16.05 -4.54
N MET A 63 0.45 16.26 -3.25
CA MET A 63 1.42 15.40 -2.53
C MET A 63 0.93 13.96 -2.45
N LEU A 64 -0.36 13.75 -2.17
CA LEU A 64 -0.98 12.44 -2.14
C LEU A 64 -0.84 11.73 -3.51
N LYS A 65 -1.18 12.43 -4.60
CA LYS A 65 -1.07 11.87 -5.95
C LYS A 65 0.38 11.53 -6.31
N GLN A 66 1.33 12.40 -5.97
CA GLN A 66 2.76 12.15 -6.18
C GLN A 66 3.23 10.92 -5.37
N PHE A 67 2.84 10.84 -4.11
CA PHE A 67 3.17 9.69 -3.25
C PHE A 67 2.62 8.39 -3.84
N VAL A 68 1.33 8.35 -4.18
CA VAL A 68 0.71 7.17 -4.79
C VAL A 68 1.40 6.81 -6.11
N ALA A 69 1.74 7.79 -6.95
CA ALA A 69 2.40 7.54 -8.23
C ALA A 69 3.82 6.96 -8.10
N SER A 70 4.52 7.27 -7.00
CA SER A 70 5.86 6.75 -6.71
C SER A 70 5.88 5.51 -5.82
N PHE A 71 4.71 5.02 -5.41
CA PHE A 71 4.63 3.91 -4.48
C PHE A 71 5.14 2.60 -5.10
N THR A 72 5.94 1.87 -4.34
CA THR A 72 6.39 0.51 -4.65
C THR A 72 6.21 -0.39 -3.44
N LEU A 73 5.99 -1.69 -3.64
CA LEU A 73 6.02 -2.66 -2.54
C LEU A 73 7.48 -2.94 -2.19
N PRO A 74 7.93 -2.57 -0.98
CA PRO A 74 9.30 -2.86 -0.55
C PRO A 74 9.51 -4.38 -0.47
N ASN A 75 10.72 -4.83 -0.78
CA ASN A 75 11.17 -6.22 -0.65
C ASN A 75 10.32 -7.28 -1.39
N SER A 76 9.50 -6.85 -2.35
CA SER A 76 8.62 -7.73 -3.11
C SER A 76 8.75 -7.56 -4.63
N PRO A 77 9.97 -7.65 -5.21
CA PRO A 77 10.20 -7.37 -6.63
C PRO A 77 9.50 -8.37 -7.57
N HIS A 78 9.10 -9.52 -7.04
CA HIS A 78 8.36 -10.55 -7.79
C HIS A 78 6.86 -10.27 -7.88
N ILE A 79 6.34 -9.33 -7.08
CA ILE A 79 4.93 -8.91 -7.13
C ILE A 79 4.81 -7.71 -8.05
N LYS A 80 4.46 -7.97 -9.30
CA LYS A 80 4.32 -6.90 -10.29
C LYS A 80 2.97 -6.21 -10.17
N PRO A 81 2.95 -4.87 -10.34
CA PRO A 81 1.70 -4.13 -10.36
C PRO A 81 0.84 -4.54 -11.56
N LEU A 82 -0.47 -4.42 -11.38
CA LEU A 82 -1.49 -4.66 -12.41
C LEU A 82 -1.52 -6.09 -13.00
N GLU A 83 -0.75 -7.03 -12.46
CA GLU A 83 -0.91 -8.44 -12.78
C GLU A 83 -2.15 -9.01 -12.11
N GLN A 84 -2.88 -9.82 -12.86
CA GLN A 84 -4.04 -10.53 -12.32
C GLN A 84 -3.61 -11.42 -11.14
N ASN A 85 -4.40 -11.40 -10.08
CA ASN A 85 -4.23 -12.17 -8.86
C ASN A 85 -3.10 -11.71 -7.89
N ASN A 86 -2.45 -10.59 -8.12
CA ASN A 86 -1.55 -10.01 -7.11
C ASN A 86 -2.37 -9.33 -6.02
N ARG A 87 -2.83 -10.12 -5.04
CA ARG A 87 -3.60 -9.65 -3.89
C ARG A 87 -2.67 -9.28 -2.76
N VAL A 88 -2.89 -8.09 -2.22
CA VAL A 88 -2.17 -7.55 -1.06
C VAL A 88 -3.16 -7.38 0.08
N MET A 89 -2.95 -8.11 1.17
CA MET A 89 -3.73 -7.95 2.38
C MET A 89 -3.25 -6.75 3.18
N MET A 90 -4.18 -6.08 3.85
CA MET A 90 -3.89 -4.93 4.71
C MET A 90 -4.49 -5.15 6.09
N ALA A 91 -3.63 -5.42 7.07
CA ALA A 91 -3.96 -5.55 8.49
C ALA A 91 -3.49 -4.28 9.25
N LEU A 92 -4.03 -3.12 8.88
CA LEU A 92 -3.67 -1.82 9.43
C LEU A 92 -4.80 -1.26 10.30
N PRO A 93 -4.49 -0.65 11.46
CA PRO A 93 -5.48 0.04 12.27
C PRO A 93 -6.10 1.21 11.49
N THR A 94 -7.32 1.56 11.84
CA THR A 94 -8.01 2.70 11.23
C THR A 94 -7.25 4.00 11.47
N GLY A 95 -6.98 4.75 10.40
CA GLY A 95 -6.25 6.00 10.48
C GLY A 95 -5.84 6.53 9.12
N PRO A 96 -5.17 7.70 9.07
CA PRO A 96 -4.71 8.31 7.83
C PRO A 96 -3.69 7.41 7.08
N GLU A 97 -2.90 6.65 7.80
CA GLU A 97 -1.93 5.69 7.26
C GLU A 97 -2.62 4.55 6.52
N ASN A 98 -3.70 4.00 7.11
CA ASN A 98 -4.51 2.97 6.46
C ASN A 98 -5.16 3.51 5.19
N ALA A 99 -5.72 4.73 5.24
CA ALA A 99 -6.30 5.37 4.06
C ALA A 99 -5.28 5.58 2.95
N LEU A 100 -4.06 6.01 3.30
CA LEU A 100 -2.97 6.19 2.34
C LEU A 100 -2.53 4.86 1.73
N ALA A 101 -2.30 3.84 2.55
CA ALA A 101 -1.93 2.51 2.10
C ALA A 101 -3.03 1.88 1.21
N LEU A 102 -4.30 2.04 1.59
CA LEU A 102 -5.44 1.59 0.78
C LEU A 102 -5.41 2.19 -0.62
N LEU A 103 -5.19 3.50 -0.73
CA LEU A 103 -5.11 4.19 -2.02
C LEU A 103 -3.92 3.67 -2.85
N CYS A 104 -2.75 3.53 -2.23
CA CYS A 104 -1.55 3.02 -2.90
C CYS A 104 -1.79 1.61 -3.43
N ILE A 105 -2.28 0.71 -2.59
CA ILE A 105 -2.50 -0.68 -3.00
C ILE A 105 -3.61 -0.77 -4.05
N ALA A 106 -4.74 -0.10 -3.86
CA ALA A 106 -5.87 -0.17 -4.79
C ALA A 106 -5.57 0.42 -6.18
N CYS A 107 -4.56 1.28 -6.30
CA CYS A 107 -4.13 1.78 -7.61
C CYS A 107 -3.41 0.72 -8.44
N TYR A 108 -2.74 -0.25 -7.81
CA TYR A 108 -1.77 -1.13 -8.48
C TYR A 108 -2.00 -2.62 -8.25
N PHE A 109 -2.74 -2.98 -7.20
CA PHE A 109 -2.92 -4.36 -6.76
C PHE A 109 -4.37 -4.62 -6.37
N SER A 110 -4.74 -5.88 -6.27
CA SER A 110 -6.01 -6.26 -5.65
C SER A 110 -5.88 -6.09 -4.14
N CYS A 111 -6.52 -5.08 -3.59
CA CYS A 111 -6.47 -4.77 -2.16
C CYS A 111 -7.47 -5.62 -1.37
N ALA A 112 -7.01 -6.26 -0.31
CA ALA A 112 -7.81 -7.07 0.61
C ALA A 112 -7.66 -6.56 2.05
N PRO A 113 -8.41 -5.52 2.45
CA PRO A 113 -8.41 -5.07 3.84
C PRO A 113 -8.97 -6.14 4.77
N VAL A 114 -8.27 -6.39 5.88
CA VAL A 114 -8.71 -7.29 6.94
C VAL A 114 -8.72 -6.57 8.28
N ASN A 115 -9.36 -7.16 9.27
CA ASN A 115 -9.39 -6.58 10.61
C ASN A 115 -7.98 -6.51 11.20
N ALA A 116 -7.53 -5.31 11.57
CA ALA A 116 -6.21 -5.12 12.20
C ALA A 116 -6.08 -5.85 13.56
N SER A 117 -7.20 -6.18 14.20
CA SER A 117 -7.25 -6.92 15.47
C SER A 117 -7.43 -8.43 15.27
N CYS A 118 -7.33 -8.95 14.04
CA CYS A 118 -7.40 -10.38 13.79
C CYS A 118 -6.28 -11.14 14.52
N THR A 119 -6.50 -12.41 14.76
CA THR A 119 -5.48 -13.34 15.26
C THR A 119 -4.54 -13.76 14.15
N ALA A 120 -3.41 -14.37 14.50
CA ALA A 120 -2.47 -14.94 13.52
C ALA A 120 -3.13 -16.06 12.70
N GLU A 121 -3.98 -16.88 13.33
CA GLU A 121 -4.72 -17.96 12.67
C GLU A 121 -5.73 -17.41 11.65
N GLU A 122 -6.54 -16.43 12.04
CA GLU A 122 -7.49 -15.76 11.13
C GLU A 122 -6.78 -15.12 9.93
N LEU A 123 -5.64 -14.43 10.18
CA LEU A 123 -4.87 -13.83 9.11
C LEU A 123 -4.32 -14.86 8.14
N ARG A 124 -3.82 -15.98 8.67
CA ARG A 124 -3.30 -17.09 7.87
C ARG A 124 -4.39 -17.72 7.00
N ASP A 125 -5.55 -18.02 7.58
CA ASP A 125 -6.69 -18.61 6.87
C ASP A 125 -7.19 -17.67 5.77
N ASP A 126 -7.30 -16.36 6.06
CA ASP A 126 -7.65 -15.35 5.08
C ASP A 126 -6.60 -15.23 3.97
N SER A 127 -5.31 -15.29 4.31
CA SER A 127 -4.22 -15.26 3.34
C SER A 127 -4.29 -16.42 2.36
N LEU A 128 -4.51 -17.62 2.86
CA LEU A 128 -4.68 -18.83 2.06
C LEU A 128 -5.93 -18.75 1.16
N ARG A 129 -7.06 -18.42 1.76
CA ARG A 129 -8.35 -18.31 1.06
C ARG A 129 -8.33 -17.28 -0.06
N LEU A 130 -7.66 -16.16 0.17
CA LEU A 130 -7.53 -15.08 -0.80
C LEU A 130 -6.40 -15.31 -1.80
N GLY A 131 -5.48 -16.23 -1.52
CA GLY A 131 -4.24 -16.37 -2.29
C GLY A 131 -3.42 -15.10 -2.26
N ALA A 132 -3.28 -14.48 -1.08
CA ALA A 132 -2.55 -13.25 -0.92
C ALA A 132 -1.06 -13.44 -1.18
N ARG A 133 -0.44 -12.47 -1.85
CA ARG A 133 0.99 -12.49 -2.21
C ARG A 133 1.82 -11.61 -1.30
N ALA A 134 1.20 -10.68 -0.59
CA ALA A 134 1.84 -9.84 0.41
C ALA A 134 0.85 -9.44 1.51
N VAL A 135 1.39 -9.11 2.67
CA VAL A 135 0.66 -8.54 3.81
C VAL A 135 1.32 -7.23 4.22
N ILE A 136 0.51 -6.20 4.38
CA ILE A 136 0.93 -4.91 4.96
C ILE A 136 0.36 -4.83 6.36
N SER A 137 1.23 -4.58 7.33
CA SER A 137 0.85 -4.43 8.73
C SER A 137 1.77 -3.41 9.43
N THR A 138 1.52 -3.12 10.70
CA THR A 138 2.43 -2.32 11.52
C THR A 138 3.56 -3.17 12.06
N VAL A 139 4.70 -2.54 12.34
CA VAL A 139 5.87 -3.23 12.95
C VAL A 139 5.47 -3.91 14.26
N ASP A 140 4.66 -3.25 15.09
CA ASP A 140 4.19 -3.80 16.37
C ASP A 140 3.28 -5.04 16.22
N SER A 141 2.77 -5.28 15.03
CA SER A 141 1.91 -6.44 14.74
C SER A 141 2.67 -7.66 14.21
N ILE A 142 3.95 -7.54 13.89
CA ILE A 142 4.75 -8.63 13.28
C ILE A 142 4.72 -9.88 14.18
N GLU A 143 5.04 -9.70 15.45
CA GLU A 143 5.08 -10.77 16.44
C GLU A 143 3.68 -11.35 16.72
N ARG A 144 2.72 -10.47 16.98
CA ARG A 144 1.34 -10.85 17.29
C ARG A 144 0.66 -11.62 16.15
N LEU A 145 0.93 -11.25 14.91
CA LEU A 145 0.38 -11.87 13.70
C LEU A 145 1.28 -12.98 13.13
N GLU A 146 2.39 -13.33 13.80
CA GLU A 146 3.34 -14.34 13.36
C GLU A 146 3.75 -14.18 11.89
N LEU A 147 3.97 -12.94 11.43
CA LEU A 147 4.21 -12.67 10.00
C LEU A 147 5.45 -13.36 9.45
N ASP A 148 6.49 -13.52 10.27
CA ASP A 148 7.71 -14.26 9.88
C ASP A 148 7.42 -15.75 9.61
N ARG A 149 6.49 -16.33 10.34
CA ARG A 149 6.03 -17.68 10.13
C ARG A 149 5.21 -17.81 8.87
N LEU A 150 4.24 -16.90 8.70
CA LEU A 150 3.40 -16.81 7.50
C LEU A 150 4.26 -16.69 6.23
N TYR A 151 5.29 -15.84 6.26
CA TYR A 151 6.22 -15.67 5.15
C TYR A 151 6.99 -16.96 4.81
N ARG A 152 7.48 -17.69 5.82
CA ARG A 152 8.21 -18.95 5.61
C ARG A 152 7.33 -20.09 5.07
N GLU A 153 6.05 -20.09 5.40
CA GLU A 153 5.10 -21.10 4.94
C GLU A 153 4.62 -20.88 3.49
N HIS A 154 4.69 -19.64 2.98
CA HIS A 154 4.10 -19.24 1.70
C HIS A 154 5.05 -18.50 0.74
N GLY A 155 6.29 -18.24 1.17
CA GLY A 155 7.33 -17.51 0.41
C GLY A 155 8.12 -18.38 -0.60
#